data_a367ced06cf5e6c42a06e583b2c5cbf8
#
_entry.id   a367ced06cf5e6c42a06e583b2c5cbf8
#
_cell.length_a   1.000
_cell.length_b   1.000
_cell.length_c   1.000
_cell.angle_alpha   90.00
_cell.angle_beta   90.00
_cell.angle_gamma   90.00
#
_symmetry.space_group_name_H-M   'P 1'
#
loop_
_entity.id
_entity.type
_entity.pdbx_description
1 polymer ?
#
loop_
_entity_poly.entity_id
_entity_poly.type
_entity_poly.pdbx_seq_one_letter_code
_entity_poly.pdbx_strand_id
1 'polypeptide(L)'
;MIEKIISHIEHEIDFKKKNTIRLFHGRGRTFRGLEHINIDYFIPVIVIYLYQKETDDWLNRLGSKLRKIPAIADKLECIVIQKRYLTSHSLTVV
;
A
#
# COMPACT_ATOMS: atom_id res chain seq x y z
N MET A 1 -8.96 -3.88 -9.90
CA MET A 1 -8.67 -4.09 -8.47
C MET A 1 -7.78 -3.00 -7.90
N ILE A 2 -6.69 -2.66 -8.56
CA ILE A 2 -5.80 -1.58 -8.12
C ILE A 2 -6.55 -0.25 -8.01
N GLU A 3 -7.42 0.04 -8.96
CA GLU A 3 -8.22 1.26 -8.99
C GLU A 3 -9.07 1.42 -7.73
N LYS A 4 -9.58 0.31 -7.20
CA LYS A 4 -10.38 0.31 -5.97
C LYS A 4 -9.51 0.71 -4.76
N ILE A 5 -8.29 0.21 -4.71
CA ILE A 5 -7.32 0.58 -3.67
C ILE A 5 -7.03 2.07 -3.73
N ILE A 6 -6.68 2.57 -4.91
CA ILE A 6 -6.32 3.99 -5.11
C ILE A 6 -7.50 4.90 -4.79
N SER A 7 -8.69 4.55 -5.28
CA SER A 7 -9.90 5.33 -5.03
C SER A 7 -10.19 5.44 -3.53
N HIS A 8 -10.06 4.33 -2.80
CA HIS A 8 -10.27 4.34 -1.36
C HIS A 8 -9.26 5.23 -0.65
N ILE A 9 -7.98 5.13 -1.02
CA ILE A 9 -6.92 5.94 -0.41
C ILE A 9 -7.19 7.43 -0.65
N GLU A 10 -7.50 7.81 -1.88
CA GLU A 10 -7.76 9.21 -2.22
C GLU A 10 -8.95 9.77 -1.45
N HIS A 11 -9.95 8.94 -1.15
CA HIS A 11 -11.16 9.34 -0.46
C HIS A 11 -10.97 9.50 1.04
N GLU A 12 -10.15 8.62 1.64
CA GLU A 12 -10.02 8.52 3.10
C GLU A 12 -8.78 9.19 3.67
N ILE A 13 -7.90 9.70 2.81
CA ILE A 13 -6.62 10.19 3.26
C ILE A 13 -6.75 11.48 4.06
N ASP A 14 -6.19 11.48 5.27
CA ASP A 14 -6.14 12.65 6.13
C ASP A 14 -4.76 12.71 6.79
N PHE A 15 -3.98 13.69 6.38
CA PHE A 15 -2.60 13.87 6.85
C PHE A 15 -2.47 14.79 8.05
N LYS A 16 -3.57 15.36 8.54
CA LYS A 16 -3.47 16.49 9.46
C LYS A 16 -2.97 16.16 10.86
N LYS A 17 -2.99 14.89 11.26
CA LYS A 17 -2.78 14.56 12.68
C LYS A 17 -1.86 13.40 12.98
N LYS A 18 -1.27 12.70 11.98
CA LYS A 18 -0.50 11.49 12.26
C LYS A 18 0.73 11.36 11.37
N ASN A 19 1.85 10.90 11.95
CA ASN A 19 3.03 10.55 11.19
C ASN A 19 2.90 9.18 10.52
N THR A 20 1.94 8.37 10.94
CA THR A 20 1.66 7.05 10.40
C THR A 20 0.18 6.93 10.10
N ILE A 21 -0.15 6.49 8.89
CA ILE A 21 -1.53 6.37 8.43
C ILE A 21 -1.72 5.02 7.77
N ARG A 22 -2.77 4.28 8.18
CA ARG A 22 -3.17 3.09 7.44
C ARG A 22 -3.97 3.54 6.22
N LEU A 23 -3.37 3.43 5.04
CA LEU A 23 -3.99 3.85 3.79
C LEU A 23 -5.03 2.85 3.30
N PHE A 24 -4.77 1.56 3.47
CA PHE A 24 -5.66 0.51 3.00
C PHE A 24 -5.59 -0.70 3.91
N HIS A 25 -6.74 -1.17 4.38
CA HIS A 25 -6.84 -2.31 5.28
C HIS A 25 -7.66 -3.43 4.64
N GLY A 26 -7.05 -4.14 3.69
CA GLY A 26 -7.72 -5.24 3.00
C GLY A 26 -8.04 -6.40 3.94
N ARG A 27 -7.19 -6.65 4.93
CA ARG A 27 -7.40 -7.71 5.91
C ARG A 27 -8.62 -7.50 6.80
N GLY A 28 -9.22 -6.32 6.78
CA GLY A 28 -10.49 -6.07 7.43
C GLY A 28 -11.69 -6.69 6.71
N ARG A 29 -11.45 -7.32 5.55
CA ARG A 29 -12.45 -8.02 4.74
C ARG A 29 -13.58 -7.14 4.19
N THR A 30 -13.39 -5.83 4.20
CA THR A 30 -14.32 -4.89 3.61
C THR A 30 -14.24 -4.90 2.08
N PHE A 31 -13.07 -5.26 1.52
CA PHE A 31 -12.81 -5.21 0.09
C PHE A 31 -12.62 -6.63 -0.46
N ARG A 32 -13.65 -7.13 -1.13
CA ARG A 32 -13.64 -8.47 -1.70
C ARG A 32 -12.52 -8.62 -2.74
N GLY A 33 -11.73 -9.69 -2.59
CA GLY A 33 -10.59 -9.95 -3.47
C GLY A 33 -9.33 -9.22 -3.10
N LEU A 34 -9.36 -8.37 -2.07
CA LEU A 34 -8.21 -7.59 -1.61
C LEU A 34 -7.87 -7.87 -0.14
N GLU A 35 -8.37 -8.99 0.39
CA GLU A 35 -8.20 -9.37 1.79
C GLU A 35 -6.73 -9.66 2.14
N HIS A 36 -5.88 -9.84 1.15
CA HIS A 36 -4.47 -10.19 1.34
C HIS A 36 -3.53 -8.98 1.39
N ILE A 37 -4.07 -7.75 1.43
CA ILE A 37 -3.26 -6.54 1.33
C ILE A 37 -3.57 -5.56 2.45
N ASN A 38 -2.53 -5.04 3.10
CA ASN A 38 -2.59 -3.84 3.92
C ASN A 38 -1.54 -2.86 3.42
N ILE A 39 -1.83 -1.57 3.48
CA ILE A 39 -0.90 -0.52 3.06
C ILE A 39 -0.83 0.54 4.16
N ASP A 40 0.35 0.77 4.70
CA ASP A 40 0.61 1.81 5.69
C ASP A 40 1.55 2.87 5.12
N TYR A 41 1.33 4.10 5.52
CA TYR A 41 2.20 5.21 5.16
C TYR A 41 2.91 5.72 6.41
N PHE A 42 4.20 5.46 6.49
CA PHE A 42 5.10 6.02 7.50
C PHE A 42 5.91 7.11 6.82
N ILE A 43 5.39 8.32 6.76
CA ILE A 43 5.98 9.41 5.99
C ILE A 43 7.49 9.46 6.23
N PRO A 44 8.35 9.34 5.19
CA PRO A 44 8.07 9.35 3.74
C PRO A 44 8.06 7.96 3.08
N VAL A 45 7.72 6.90 3.79
CA VAL A 45 7.80 5.52 3.30
C VAL A 45 6.43 4.86 3.30
N ILE A 46 6.05 4.27 2.18
CA ILE A 46 4.87 3.40 2.10
C ILE A 46 5.33 1.96 2.31
N VAL A 47 4.62 1.21 3.14
CA VAL A 47 4.83 -0.22 3.32
C VAL A 47 3.60 -0.97 2.84
N ILE A 48 3.79 -1.88 1.88
CA ILE A 48 2.74 -2.76 1.39
C ILE A 48 2.95 -4.13 2.03
N TYR A 49 1.97 -4.59 2.82
CA TYR A 49 2.01 -5.91 3.45
C TYR A 49 1.21 -6.88 2.59
N LEU A 50 1.88 -7.92 2.07
CA LEU A 50 1.23 -8.97 1.30
C LEU A 50 1.10 -10.23 2.14
N TYR A 51 -0.12 -10.75 2.23
CA TYR A 51 -0.41 -12.00 2.93
C TYR A 51 -0.69 -13.14 1.97
N GLN A 52 -0.72 -12.85 0.66
CA GLN A 52 -0.75 -13.82 -0.42
C GLN A 52 0.09 -13.28 -1.57
N LYS A 53 0.62 -14.19 -2.40
CA LYS A 53 1.50 -13.81 -3.50
C LYS A 53 0.76 -12.99 -4.55
N GLU A 54 1.44 -11.96 -5.06
CA GLU A 54 1.01 -11.21 -6.23
C GLU A 54 2.14 -11.16 -7.25
N THR A 55 1.82 -10.92 -8.52
CA THR A 55 2.84 -10.81 -9.56
C THR A 55 3.64 -9.52 -9.41
N ASP A 56 4.89 -9.53 -9.87
CA ASP A 56 5.72 -8.33 -9.87
C ASP A 56 5.09 -7.22 -10.70
N ASP A 57 4.46 -7.58 -11.83
CA ASP A 57 3.77 -6.61 -12.67
C ASP A 57 2.65 -5.92 -11.90
N TRP A 58 1.84 -6.68 -11.18
CA TRP A 58 0.74 -6.12 -10.39
C TRP A 58 1.28 -5.15 -9.32
N LEU A 59 2.34 -5.56 -8.62
CA LEU A 59 2.96 -4.73 -7.59
C LEU A 59 3.58 -3.46 -8.16
N ASN A 60 4.21 -3.55 -9.32
CA ASN A 60 4.78 -2.39 -9.98
C ASN A 60 3.70 -1.40 -10.41
N ARG A 61 2.56 -1.90 -10.91
CA ARG A 61 1.44 -1.05 -11.28
C ARG A 61 0.83 -0.36 -10.05
N LEU A 62 0.69 -1.10 -8.96
CA LEU A 62 0.20 -0.53 -7.70
C LEU A 62 1.13 0.58 -7.21
N GLY A 63 2.43 0.31 -7.17
CA GLY A 63 3.43 1.29 -6.75
C GLY A 63 3.42 2.54 -7.60
N SER A 64 3.32 2.37 -8.93
CA SER A 64 3.27 3.49 -9.86
C SER A 64 2.05 4.38 -9.59
N LYS A 65 0.89 3.78 -9.33
CA LYS A 65 -0.32 4.54 -9.05
C LYS A 65 -0.29 5.21 -7.68
N LEU A 66 0.30 4.56 -6.68
CA LEU A 66 0.48 5.16 -5.36
C LEU A 66 1.34 6.42 -5.45
N ARG A 67 2.40 6.38 -6.27
CA ARG A 67 3.30 7.52 -6.47
C ARG A 67 2.62 8.71 -7.13
N LYS A 68 1.49 8.50 -7.80
CA LYS A 68 0.76 9.54 -8.52
C LYS A 68 -0.35 10.20 -7.69
N ILE A 69 -0.63 9.70 -6.50
CA ILE A 69 -1.62 10.32 -5.62
C ILE A 69 -1.06 11.66 -5.16
N PRO A 70 -1.73 12.80 -5.48
CA PRO A 70 -1.16 14.12 -5.20
C PRO A 70 -0.80 14.34 -3.74
N ALA A 71 -1.62 13.83 -2.82
CA ALA A 71 -1.39 14.00 -1.40
C ALA A 71 -0.15 13.23 -0.90
N ILE A 72 0.35 12.28 -1.66
CA ILE A 72 1.49 11.44 -1.31
C ILE A 72 2.74 11.83 -2.11
N ALA A 73 2.55 12.20 -3.38
CA ALA A 73 3.62 12.35 -4.36
C ALA A 73 4.75 13.29 -3.90
N ASP A 74 4.40 14.37 -3.20
CA ASP A 74 5.37 15.39 -2.81
C ASP A 74 6.39 14.88 -1.78
N LYS A 75 5.99 13.95 -0.93
CA LYS A 75 6.79 13.53 0.22
C LYS A 75 7.28 12.09 0.14
N LEU A 76 6.72 11.28 -0.76
CA LEU A 76 7.05 9.88 -0.82
C LEU A 76 8.48 9.67 -1.34
N GLU A 77 9.32 8.97 -0.56
CA GLU A 77 10.69 8.65 -0.95
C GLU A 77 10.80 7.23 -1.48
N CYS A 78 10.12 6.25 -0.85
CA CYS A 78 10.18 4.88 -1.33
C CYS A 78 8.97 4.08 -0.90
N ILE A 79 8.79 2.94 -1.59
CA ILE A 79 7.76 1.96 -1.28
C ILE A 79 8.46 0.65 -0.96
N VAL A 80 8.12 0.07 0.20
CA VAL A 80 8.67 -1.21 0.64
C VAL A 80 7.54 -2.25 0.60
N ILE A 81 7.85 -3.42 0.06
CA ILE A 81 6.90 -4.55 0.04
C ILE A 81 7.37 -5.59 1.03
N GLN A 82 6.54 -5.91 2.01
CA GLN A 82 6.81 -6.97 2.96
C GLN A 82 5.95 -8.18 2.64
N LYS A 83 6.61 -9.27 2.25
CA LYS A 83 5.93 -10.52 1.85
C LYS A 83 5.70 -11.39 3.08
N ARG A 84 4.56 -11.20 3.72
CA ARG A 84 4.20 -11.90 4.95
C ARG A 84 3.78 -13.35 4.74
N TYR A 85 3.57 -13.77 3.50
CA TYR A 85 3.24 -15.15 3.19
C TYR A 85 4.48 -16.06 3.14
N LEU A 86 5.68 -15.48 3.20
CA LEU A 86 6.93 -16.24 3.21
C LEU A 86 7.35 -16.60 4.64
N THR A 87 8.00 -17.75 4.81
CA THR A 87 8.49 -18.19 6.11
C THR A 87 9.52 -17.22 6.67
N SER A 88 10.44 -16.75 5.81
CA SER A 88 11.34 -15.66 6.16
C SER A 88 10.79 -14.39 5.52
N HIS A 89 10.54 -13.37 6.33
CA HIS A 89 9.97 -12.12 5.83
C HIS A 89 10.97 -11.39 4.96
N SER A 90 10.63 -11.23 3.68
CA SER A 90 11.45 -10.57 2.69
C SER A 90 10.94 -9.15 2.47
N LEU A 91 11.86 -8.18 2.47
CA LEU A 91 11.53 -6.79 2.17
C LEU A 91 12.08 -6.47 0.78
N THR A 92 11.23 -5.86 -0.04
CA THR A 92 11.61 -5.40 -1.37
C THR A 92 11.32 -3.92 -1.47
N VAL A 93 12.33 -3.13 -1.85
CA VAL A 93 12.17 -1.69 -2.08
C VAL A 93 11.80 -1.46 -3.53
N VAL A 94 10.77 -0.69 -3.74
CA VAL A 94 10.24 -0.41 -5.07
C VAL A 94 10.52 1.04 -5.47
#